data_97b0aabb9e9168fd1466ec102bb28ff3
#
_entry.id   97b0aabb9e9168fd1466ec102bb28ff3
#
_cell.length_a   1.000
_cell.length_b   1.000
_cell.length_c   1.000
_cell.angle_alpha   90.00
_cell.angle_beta   90.00
_cell.angle_gamma   90.00
#
_symmetry.space_group_name_H-M   'P 1'
#
loop_
_entity.id
_entity.type
_entity.pdbx_description
1 polymer ?
#
loop_
_entity_poly.entity_id
_entity_poly.type
_entity_poly.pdbx_seq_one_letter_code
_entity_poly.pdbx_strand_id
1 'polypeptide(L)'
;MSTNAVPEILWAQRSSASVPEKNVIMLTINVPNMTAEATKCDLTNTGLHFESTVQGDASKGIEGNKFTFDVEFYENIVPSESKQHLTPKYLYLVLRKEKAQDEYWPRLTKDKVRLHNVKTD
;
A
#
# COMPACT_ATOMS: atom_id res chain seq x y z
N MET A 1 7.13 20.00 -15.14
CA MET A 1 6.77 18.72 -15.77
C MET A 1 6.65 17.63 -14.71
N SER A 2 5.56 16.92 -14.70
CA SER A 2 5.39 15.82 -13.73
C SER A 2 6.03 14.55 -14.25
N THR A 3 6.66 13.79 -13.36
CA THR A 3 7.24 12.50 -13.67
C THR A 3 6.53 11.42 -12.86
N ASN A 4 6.53 10.19 -13.39
CA ASN A 4 6.02 9.04 -12.65
C ASN A 4 7.10 8.55 -11.70
N ALA A 5 6.69 8.24 -10.48
CA ALA A 5 7.59 7.73 -9.46
C ALA A 5 6.93 6.55 -8.75
N VAL A 6 7.76 5.71 -8.14
CA VAL A 6 7.29 4.58 -7.33
C VAL A 6 7.50 4.94 -5.86
N PRO A 7 6.45 4.89 -5.04
CA PRO A 7 6.58 5.25 -3.64
C PRO A 7 7.34 4.18 -2.85
N GLU A 8 7.90 4.58 -1.71
CA GLU A 8 8.45 3.61 -0.76
C GLU A 8 7.31 2.91 -0.03
N ILE A 9 7.36 1.58 0.00
CA ILE A 9 6.35 0.76 0.63
C ILE A 9 6.98 -0.01 1.80
N LEU A 10 6.37 0.11 2.96
CA LEU A 10 6.72 -0.69 4.13
C LEU A 10 5.57 -1.65 4.40
N TRP A 11 5.87 -2.92 4.69
CA TRP A 11 4.83 -3.87 5.01
C TRP A 11 5.23 -4.76 6.18
N ALA A 12 4.24 -5.13 6.96
CA ALA A 12 4.37 -6.08 8.04
C ALA A 12 3.13 -6.96 8.03
N GLN A 13 3.14 -8.03 8.79
CA GLN A 13 1.99 -8.92 8.83
C GLN A 13 1.84 -9.57 10.20
N ARG A 14 0.61 -9.96 10.47
CA ARG A 14 0.26 -10.85 11.58
C ARG A 14 -0.61 -11.96 11.02
N SER A 15 -0.50 -13.15 11.53
CA SER A 15 -1.32 -14.29 11.12
C SER A 15 -1.99 -14.91 12.31
N SER A 16 -3.25 -15.30 12.13
CA SER A 16 -4.00 -16.01 13.15
C SER A 16 -5.12 -16.82 12.49
N ALA A 17 -5.20 -18.09 12.83
CA ALA A 17 -6.29 -18.93 12.38
C ALA A 17 -7.57 -18.76 13.23
N SER A 18 -7.45 -18.17 14.43
CA SER A 18 -8.55 -18.08 15.39
C SER A 18 -9.06 -16.67 15.62
N VAL A 19 -8.22 -15.64 15.45
CA VAL A 19 -8.58 -14.25 15.70
C VAL A 19 -8.46 -13.44 14.42
N PRO A 20 -9.57 -13.17 13.71
CA PRO A 20 -9.52 -12.48 12.42
C PRO A 20 -8.84 -11.11 12.49
N GLU A 21 -9.02 -10.34 13.54
CA GLU A 21 -8.43 -9.02 13.72
C GLU A 21 -6.90 -9.06 13.80
N LYS A 22 -6.34 -10.23 14.08
CA LYS A 22 -4.90 -10.46 14.13
C LYS A 22 -4.37 -11.13 12.87
N ASN A 23 -5.22 -11.32 11.86
CA ASN A 23 -4.85 -11.99 10.61
C ASN A 23 -4.82 -10.95 9.49
N VAL A 24 -3.81 -10.08 9.52
CA VAL A 24 -3.78 -8.87 8.70
C VAL A 24 -2.41 -8.61 8.08
N ILE A 25 -2.44 -7.85 6.98
CA ILE A 25 -1.27 -7.21 6.38
C ILE A 25 -1.32 -5.72 6.73
N MET A 26 -0.24 -5.18 7.25
CA MET A 26 -0.09 -3.74 7.51
C MET A 26 0.81 -3.17 6.43
N LEU A 27 0.29 -2.22 5.67
CA LEU A 27 0.97 -1.63 4.52
C LEU A 27 1.05 -0.13 4.68
N THR A 28 2.24 0.44 4.52
CA THR A 28 2.47 1.87 4.57
C THR A 28 3.05 2.34 3.24
N ILE A 29 2.34 3.25 2.57
CA ILE A 29 2.77 3.84 1.31
C ILE A 29 3.24 5.26 1.60
N ASN A 30 4.55 5.50 1.52
CA ASN A 30 5.15 6.78 1.85
C ASN A 30 5.22 7.68 0.63
N VAL A 31 4.41 8.75 0.62
CA VAL A 31 4.43 9.78 -0.42
C VAL A 31 4.31 11.13 0.27
N PRO A 32 5.22 12.07 0.00
CA PRO A 32 5.16 13.39 0.64
C PRO A 32 4.05 14.25 0.03
N ASN A 33 3.44 15.08 0.85
CA ASN A 33 2.48 16.11 0.43
C ASN A 33 1.25 15.55 -0.32
N MET A 34 0.73 14.41 0.13
CA MET A 34 -0.50 13.85 -0.43
C MET A 34 -1.72 14.65 -0.02
N THR A 35 -2.70 14.71 -0.93
CA THR A 35 -4.03 15.22 -0.64
C THR A 35 -5.06 14.16 -0.99
N ALA A 36 -6.20 14.19 -0.30
CA ALA A 36 -7.26 13.21 -0.54
C ALA A 36 -7.84 13.34 -1.95
N GLU A 37 -7.95 14.57 -2.46
CA GLU A 37 -8.51 14.81 -3.80
C GLU A 37 -7.63 14.27 -4.91
N ALA A 38 -6.32 14.27 -4.71
CA ALA A 38 -5.35 13.84 -5.72
C ALA A 38 -4.83 12.42 -5.51
N THR A 39 -5.37 11.70 -4.53
CA THR A 39 -4.93 10.35 -4.18
C THR A 39 -6.05 9.35 -4.44
N LYS A 40 -5.73 8.27 -5.15
CA LYS A 40 -6.66 7.21 -5.46
C LYS A 40 -6.06 5.87 -5.01
N CYS A 41 -6.86 5.10 -4.31
CA CYS A 41 -6.46 3.77 -3.85
C CYS A 41 -7.60 2.80 -4.12
N ASP A 42 -7.42 1.95 -5.13
CA ASP A 42 -8.38 0.92 -5.48
C ASP A 42 -7.92 -0.41 -4.89
N LEU A 43 -8.70 -0.93 -3.97
CA LEU A 43 -8.41 -2.18 -3.29
C LEU A 43 -9.37 -3.25 -3.77
N THR A 44 -8.82 -4.36 -4.24
CA THR A 44 -9.58 -5.55 -4.62
C THR A 44 -9.19 -6.72 -3.74
N ASN A 45 -9.90 -7.83 -3.85
CA ASN A 45 -9.54 -9.02 -3.06
C ASN A 45 -8.22 -9.66 -3.49
N THR A 46 -7.69 -9.30 -4.67
CA THR A 46 -6.44 -9.87 -5.20
C THR A 46 -5.30 -8.87 -5.27
N GLY A 47 -5.57 -7.57 -5.14
CA GLY A 47 -4.52 -6.58 -5.34
C GLY A 47 -4.90 -5.18 -4.94
N LEU A 48 -3.98 -4.27 -5.22
CA LEU A 48 -4.10 -2.85 -4.89
C LEU A 48 -3.54 -2.02 -6.04
N HIS A 49 -4.28 -0.98 -6.43
CA HIS A 49 -3.79 0.04 -7.32
C HIS A 49 -3.79 1.38 -6.58
N PHE A 50 -2.63 2.01 -6.50
CA PHE A 50 -2.43 3.29 -5.82
C PHE A 50 -1.94 4.33 -6.81
N GLU A 51 -2.55 5.51 -6.77
CA GLU A 51 -2.09 6.68 -7.51
C GLU A 51 -2.20 7.92 -6.63
N SER A 52 -1.17 8.75 -6.64
CA SER A 52 -1.24 10.05 -5.97
C SER A 52 -0.47 11.07 -6.80
N THR A 53 -1.14 12.15 -7.16
CA THR A 53 -0.51 13.26 -7.87
C THR A 53 -0.12 14.33 -6.84
N VAL A 54 1.17 14.57 -6.72
CA VAL A 54 1.71 15.59 -5.83
C VAL A 54 2.04 16.80 -6.69
N GLN A 55 1.40 17.94 -6.41
CA GLN A 55 1.63 19.16 -7.16
C GLN A 55 2.97 19.78 -6.80
N GLY A 56 3.66 20.30 -7.82
CA GLY A 56 4.88 21.03 -7.61
C GLY A 56 4.61 22.43 -7.09
N ASP A 57 5.65 23.04 -6.53
CA ASP A 57 5.64 24.45 -6.12
C ASP A 57 6.93 25.07 -6.63
N ALA A 58 6.83 25.80 -7.73
CA ALA A 58 7.99 26.42 -8.36
C ALA A 58 8.66 27.46 -7.45
N SER A 59 7.90 28.10 -6.58
CA SER A 59 8.46 29.10 -5.65
C SER A 59 9.35 28.46 -4.59
N LYS A 60 9.16 27.17 -4.32
CA LYS A 60 9.96 26.40 -3.37
C LYS A 60 10.90 25.41 -4.04
N GLY A 61 10.95 25.42 -5.37
CA GLY A 61 11.78 24.49 -6.12
C GLY A 61 11.30 23.03 -6.08
N ILE A 62 10.03 22.82 -5.82
CA ILE A 62 9.42 21.49 -5.73
C ILE A 62 8.81 21.12 -7.07
N GLU A 63 9.21 19.98 -7.61
CA GLU A 63 8.60 19.45 -8.83
C GLU A 63 7.38 18.60 -8.51
N GLY A 64 6.38 18.66 -9.38
CA GLY A 64 5.23 17.79 -9.28
C GLY A 64 5.55 16.38 -9.73
N ASN A 65 5.02 15.39 -9.04
CA ASN A 65 5.20 13.99 -9.36
C ASN A 65 3.89 13.23 -9.28
N LYS A 66 3.76 12.21 -10.13
CA LYS A 66 2.69 11.25 -10.00
C LYS A 66 3.30 9.95 -9.46
N PHE A 67 2.83 9.53 -8.30
CA PHE A 67 3.26 8.28 -7.69
C PHE A 67 2.25 7.19 -8.01
N THR A 68 2.73 6.05 -8.51
CA THR A 68 1.88 4.91 -8.83
C THR A 68 2.47 3.64 -8.25
N PHE A 69 1.60 2.75 -7.80
CA PHE A 69 2.01 1.46 -7.28
C PHE A 69 0.89 0.45 -7.49
N ASP A 70 1.23 -0.64 -8.15
CA ASP A 70 0.34 -1.77 -8.37
C ASP A 70 0.93 -3.01 -7.73
N VAL A 71 0.10 -3.77 -7.02
CA VAL A 71 0.54 -5.01 -6.42
C VAL A 71 -0.57 -6.06 -6.53
N GLU A 72 -0.17 -7.27 -6.87
CA GLU A 72 -1.02 -8.45 -6.76
C GLU A 72 -0.54 -9.21 -5.52
N PHE A 73 -1.44 -9.38 -4.56
CA PHE A 73 -1.09 -9.98 -3.27
C PHE A 73 -0.81 -11.48 -3.40
N TYR A 74 0.03 -11.97 -2.51
CA TYR A 74 0.37 -13.39 -2.43
C TYR A 74 -0.88 -14.27 -2.30
N GLU A 75 -1.80 -13.87 -1.43
CA GLU A 75 -3.11 -14.50 -1.27
C GLU A 75 -4.19 -13.44 -1.21
N ASN A 76 -5.46 -13.85 -1.26
CA ASN A 76 -6.56 -12.91 -1.24
C ASN A 76 -6.70 -12.20 0.11
N ILE A 77 -7.22 -10.98 0.04
CA ILE A 77 -7.62 -10.20 1.21
C ILE A 77 -9.11 -9.91 1.12
N VAL A 78 -9.68 -9.38 2.23
CA VAL A 78 -11.09 -9.00 2.30
C VAL A 78 -11.18 -7.46 2.35
N PRO A 79 -11.43 -6.78 1.23
CA PRO A 79 -11.47 -5.32 1.20
C PRO A 79 -12.51 -4.71 2.15
N SER A 80 -13.67 -5.34 2.29
CA SER A 80 -14.73 -4.85 3.16
C SER A 80 -14.36 -4.87 4.65
N GLU A 81 -13.38 -5.68 5.03
CA GLU A 81 -12.88 -5.77 6.40
C GLU A 81 -11.54 -5.06 6.56
N SER A 82 -11.07 -4.38 5.54
CA SER A 82 -9.81 -3.66 5.53
C SER A 82 -10.04 -2.18 5.83
N LYS A 83 -9.01 -1.53 6.39
CA LYS A 83 -9.09 -0.12 6.78
C LYS A 83 -7.98 0.67 6.13
N GLN A 84 -8.24 1.96 5.90
CA GLN A 84 -7.28 2.89 5.31
C GLN A 84 -7.23 4.17 6.14
N HIS A 85 -6.02 4.73 6.26
CA HIS A 85 -5.83 6.02 6.91
C HIS A 85 -4.85 6.86 6.09
N LEU A 86 -5.33 7.93 5.51
CA LEU A 86 -4.54 8.83 4.67
C LEU A 86 -4.06 10.02 5.47
N THR A 87 -2.76 10.27 5.42
CA THR A 87 -2.13 11.48 5.95
C THR A 87 -1.36 12.18 4.83
N PRO A 88 -0.94 13.44 5.00
CA PRO A 88 -0.10 14.08 3.99
C PRO A 88 1.25 13.38 3.75
N LYS A 89 1.70 12.54 4.66
CA LYS A 89 3.00 11.87 4.59
C LYS A 89 2.93 10.43 4.15
N TYR A 90 1.79 9.76 4.38
CA TYR A 90 1.67 8.34 4.04
C TYR A 90 0.20 7.91 3.97
N LEU A 91 -0.03 6.80 3.29
CA LEU A 91 -1.29 6.07 3.35
C LEU A 91 -1.03 4.76 4.10
N TYR A 92 -1.73 4.56 5.20
CA TYR A 92 -1.62 3.36 6.02
C TYR A 92 -2.84 2.47 5.82
N LEU A 93 -2.58 1.19 5.48
CA LEU A 93 -3.64 0.22 5.25
C LEU A 93 -3.47 -0.97 6.18
N VAL A 94 -4.59 -1.42 6.72
CA VAL A 94 -4.67 -2.69 7.46
C VAL A 94 -5.58 -3.59 6.64
N LEU A 95 -5.01 -4.61 6.00
CA LEU A 95 -5.70 -5.47 5.06
C LEU A 95 -5.98 -6.82 5.72
N ARG A 96 -7.26 -7.19 5.79
CA ARG A 96 -7.66 -8.48 6.37
C ARG A 96 -7.33 -9.60 5.40
N LYS A 97 -6.54 -10.58 5.84
CA LYS A 97 -6.31 -11.80 5.06
C LYS A 97 -7.61 -12.60 4.96
N GLU A 98 -7.93 -13.10 3.77
CA GLU A 98 -9.13 -13.91 3.57
C GLU A 98 -9.01 -15.27 4.23
N LYS A 99 -7.86 -15.91 4.05
CA LYS A 99 -7.63 -17.25 4.58
C LYS A 99 -7.18 -17.18 6.04
N ALA A 100 -7.95 -17.81 6.92
CA ALA A 100 -7.58 -17.93 8.32
C ALA A 100 -6.48 -18.98 8.47
N GLN A 101 -5.29 -18.55 8.86
CA GLN A 101 -4.15 -19.45 9.02
C GLN A 101 -3.11 -18.79 9.94
N ASP A 102 -2.29 -19.61 10.58
CA ASP A 102 -1.21 -19.12 11.44
C ASP A 102 0.08 -18.89 10.67
N GLU A 103 0.21 -19.43 9.48
CA GLU A 103 1.40 -19.24 8.65
C GLU A 103 1.44 -17.83 8.08
N TYR A 104 2.63 -17.26 8.05
CA TYR A 104 2.86 -15.97 7.42
C TYR A 104 3.01 -16.12 5.91
N TRP A 105 2.66 -15.05 5.19
CA TRP A 105 2.97 -14.99 3.76
C TRP A 105 4.49 -14.94 3.58
N PRO A 106 5.05 -15.74 2.69
CA PRO A 106 6.49 -15.69 2.43
C PRO A 106 6.95 -14.39 1.78
N ARG A 107 6.01 -13.67 1.17
CA ARG A 107 6.24 -12.39 0.53
C ARG A 107 4.91 -11.66 0.35
N LEU A 108 4.97 -10.36 0.04
CA LEU A 108 3.76 -9.55 -0.17
C LEU A 108 3.08 -9.88 -1.49
N THR A 109 3.84 -10.15 -2.55
CA THR A 109 3.33 -10.31 -3.90
C THR A 109 3.16 -11.78 -4.29
N LYS A 110 2.24 -12.03 -5.23
CA LYS A 110 2.01 -13.37 -5.79
C LYS A 110 3.22 -13.82 -6.60
N ASP A 111 3.79 -12.93 -7.39
CA ASP A 111 4.97 -13.22 -8.18
C ASP A 111 6.23 -13.18 -7.32
N LYS A 112 7.23 -13.99 -7.70
CA LYS A 112 8.52 -14.03 -7.00
C LYS A 112 9.43 -12.86 -7.37
N VAL A 113 8.89 -11.85 -8.04
CA VAL A 113 9.64 -10.66 -8.44
C VAL A 113 9.92 -9.80 -7.20
N ARG A 114 11.20 -9.45 -7.02
CA ARG A 114 11.61 -8.58 -5.93
C ARG A 114 11.35 -7.13 -6.31
N LEU A 115 10.53 -6.45 -5.51
CA LEU A 115 10.25 -5.03 -5.68
C LEU A 115 11.21 -4.22 -4.81
N HIS A 116 12.02 -3.39 -5.45
CA HIS A 116 13.05 -2.61 -4.74
C HIS A 116 12.47 -1.55 -3.82
N ASN A 117 11.26 -1.09 -4.10
CA ASN A 117 10.58 -0.07 -3.30
C ASN A 117 9.78 -0.65 -2.13
N VAL A 118 9.69 -1.98 -2.00
CA VAL A 118 8.94 -2.64 -0.94
C VAL A 118 9.90 -3.20 0.09
N LYS A 119 9.72 -2.80 1.34
CA LYS A 119 10.56 -3.24 2.45
C LYS A 119 9.71 -3.84 3.54
N THR A 120 10.30 -4.80 4.26
CA THR A 120 9.66 -5.38 5.44
C THR A 120 9.89 -4.45 6.62
N ASP A 121 8.82 -4.11 7.28
CA ASP A 121 8.85 -3.26 8.46
C ASP A 121 9.06 -4.09 9.72
#